data_5d19143b0a05fa01cb79f1f9d6576fa9
#
_entry.id   5d19143b0a05fa01cb79f1f9d6576fa9
#
_cell.length_a   1.000
_cell.length_b   1.000
_cell.length_c   1.000
_cell.angle_alpha   90.00
_cell.angle_beta   90.00
_cell.angle_gamma   90.00
#
_symmetry.space_group_name_H-M   'P 1'
#
loop_
_entity.id
_entity.type
_entity.pdbx_description
1 polymer ?
#
loop_
_entity_poly.entity_id
_entity_poly.type
_entity_poly.pdbx_seq_one_letter_code
_entity_poly.pdbx_strand_id
1 'polypeptide(L)'
;NNCTSDLNAWVGLFGEFAKEIGAKVDANALFGALYQKALEGDRDCGGLLAYNYLSGEHITGLEEGRPLFARLPDAKFTLANFMRAHLCAALATLKLGMEILLGEENVKIDRIFGHGGLFKTKGVGQRLLAAAIRTPVSVLETASEGGAWGIALLAAYGARRAPGETLEAYLDERIFAGQAGETV
;
A
#
# COMPACT_ATOMS: atom_id res chain seq x y z
N ASN A 1 1.35 -10.99 1.97
CA ASN A 1 1.40 -11.47 0.59
C ASN A 1 0.11 -11.23 -0.20
N ASN A 2 -1.03 -11.08 0.46
CA ASN A 2 -2.31 -10.84 -0.23
C ASN A 2 -2.37 -9.46 -0.90
N CYS A 3 -1.78 -8.43 -0.29
CA CYS A 3 -1.91 -7.02 -0.67
C CYS A 3 -1.67 -6.76 -2.17
N THR A 4 -0.46 -7.02 -2.66
CA THR A 4 -0.09 -6.69 -4.05
C THR A 4 -0.34 -7.83 -5.04
N SER A 5 -0.45 -9.07 -4.59
CA SER A 5 -0.66 -10.20 -5.48
C SER A 5 -2.01 -10.16 -6.19
N ASP A 6 -3.08 -9.82 -5.47
CA ASP A 6 -4.41 -9.64 -6.05
C ASP A 6 -4.45 -8.44 -7.01
N LEU A 7 -3.85 -7.31 -6.61
CA LEU A 7 -3.75 -6.13 -7.49
C LEU A 7 -2.97 -6.43 -8.76
N ASN A 8 -1.89 -7.20 -8.69
CA ASN A 8 -1.11 -7.64 -9.85
C ASN A 8 -1.95 -8.49 -10.81
N ALA A 9 -2.79 -9.39 -10.27
CA ALA A 9 -3.67 -10.21 -11.10
C ALA A 9 -4.68 -9.36 -11.88
N TRP A 10 -5.31 -8.37 -11.22
CA TRP A 10 -6.24 -7.46 -11.88
C TRP A 10 -5.57 -6.55 -12.91
N VAL A 11 -4.40 -5.98 -12.58
CA VAL A 11 -3.64 -5.17 -13.55
C VAL A 11 -3.20 -6.03 -14.73
N GLY A 12 -2.81 -7.28 -14.49
CA GLY A 12 -2.50 -8.25 -15.54
C GLY A 12 -3.68 -8.46 -16.49
N LEU A 13 -4.88 -8.69 -15.94
CA LEU A 13 -6.11 -8.85 -16.74
C LEU A 13 -6.40 -7.62 -17.61
N PHE A 14 -6.26 -6.40 -17.07
CA PHE A 14 -6.41 -5.17 -17.85
C PHE A 14 -5.31 -5.03 -18.92
N GLY A 15 -4.10 -5.53 -18.63
CA GLY A 15 -2.99 -5.58 -19.57
C GLY A 15 -3.27 -6.53 -20.75
N GLU A 16 -3.85 -7.69 -20.51
CA GLU A 16 -4.30 -8.61 -21.54
C GLU A 16 -5.37 -7.95 -22.43
N PHE A 17 -6.36 -7.32 -21.81
CA PHE A 17 -7.39 -6.59 -22.58
C PHE A 17 -6.79 -5.46 -23.43
N ALA A 18 -5.88 -4.67 -22.86
CA ALA A 18 -5.20 -3.60 -23.59
C ALA A 18 -4.46 -4.14 -24.84
N LYS A 19 -3.80 -5.29 -24.69
CA LYS A 19 -3.11 -5.96 -25.79
C LYS A 19 -4.06 -6.44 -26.86
N GLU A 20 -5.20 -7.03 -26.49
CA GLU A 20 -6.22 -7.51 -27.44
C GLU A 20 -6.79 -6.39 -28.33
N ILE A 21 -6.96 -5.19 -27.78
CA ILE A 21 -7.42 -4.02 -28.55
C ILE A 21 -6.28 -3.26 -29.25
N GLY A 22 -5.04 -3.80 -29.23
CA GLY A 22 -3.87 -3.20 -29.88
C GLY A 22 -3.29 -1.98 -29.16
N ALA A 23 -3.67 -1.72 -27.92
CA ALA A 23 -3.08 -0.64 -27.13
C ALA A 23 -1.66 -1.01 -26.67
N LYS A 24 -0.70 -0.12 -26.94
CA LYS A 24 0.68 -0.26 -26.47
C LYS A 24 0.85 0.47 -25.14
N VAL A 25 0.73 -0.27 -24.05
CA VAL A 25 0.86 0.28 -22.69
C VAL A 25 1.91 -0.52 -21.95
N ASP A 26 2.92 0.16 -21.37
CA ASP A 26 3.86 -0.52 -20.49
C ASP A 26 3.22 -0.79 -19.11
N ALA A 27 3.76 -1.76 -18.37
CA ALA A 27 3.18 -2.21 -17.11
C ALA A 27 3.13 -1.09 -16.06
N ASN A 28 4.16 -0.24 -15.95
CA ASN A 28 4.18 0.83 -14.94
C ASN A 28 3.15 1.91 -15.27
N ALA A 29 2.99 2.27 -16.55
CA ALA A 29 1.96 3.20 -16.99
C ALA A 29 0.56 2.66 -16.70
N LEU A 30 0.34 1.35 -16.90
CA LEU A 30 -0.93 0.70 -16.60
C LEU A 30 -1.24 0.71 -15.10
N PHE A 31 -0.27 0.33 -14.25
CA PHE A 31 -0.40 0.46 -12.80
C PHE A 31 -0.72 1.90 -12.39
N GLY A 32 0.03 2.87 -12.91
CA GLY A 32 -0.18 4.28 -12.63
C GLY A 32 -1.60 4.73 -12.97
N ALA A 33 -2.06 4.44 -14.18
CA ALA A 33 -3.39 4.82 -14.65
C ALA A 33 -4.52 4.20 -13.81
N LEU A 34 -4.44 2.89 -13.54
CA LEU A 34 -5.46 2.18 -12.77
C LEU A 34 -5.49 2.64 -11.30
N TYR A 35 -4.34 2.85 -10.69
CA TYR A 35 -4.25 3.30 -9.30
C TYR A 35 -4.73 4.75 -9.16
N GLN A 36 -4.32 5.66 -10.05
CA GLN A 36 -4.83 7.04 -10.05
C GLN A 36 -6.34 7.07 -10.24
N LYS A 37 -6.88 6.21 -11.12
CA LYS A 37 -8.32 6.11 -11.35
C LYS A 37 -9.11 5.76 -10.08
N ALA A 38 -8.53 4.98 -9.18
CA ALA A 38 -9.17 4.64 -7.89
C ALA A 38 -9.45 5.87 -7.00
N LEU A 39 -8.69 6.96 -7.14
CA LEU A 39 -8.92 8.19 -6.37
C LEU A 39 -10.22 8.91 -6.77
N GLU A 40 -10.73 8.65 -7.98
CA GLU A 40 -12.00 9.19 -8.47
C GLU A 40 -13.21 8.35 -8.00
N GLY A 41 -12.97 7.19 -7.39
CA GLY A 41 -14.03 6.31 -6.89
C GLY A 41 -14.78 6.92 -5.70
N ASP A 42 -16.03 6.49 -5.55
CA ASP A 42 -16.88 6.85 -4.42
C ASP A 42 -16.28 6.35 -3.10
N ARG A 43 -16.57 7.01 -1.98
CA ARG A 43 -15.99 6.65 -0.66
C ARG A 43 -16.33 5.23 -0.22
N ASP A 44 -17.53 4.77 -0.55
CA ASP A 44 -18.05 3.44 -0.30
C ASP A 44 -17.75 2.43 -1.42
N CYS A 45 -16.86 2.80 -2.35
CA CYS A 45 -16.53 2.03 -3.53
C CYS A 45 -17.75 1.75 -4.43
N GLY A 46 -18.79 2.59 -4.37
CA GLY A 46 -20.02 2.42 -5.13
C GLY A 46 -20.81 1.14 -4.79
N GLY A 47 -20.70 0.65 -3.55
CA GLY A 47 -21.33 -0.59 -3.11
C GLY A 47 -20.63 -1.87 -3.61
N LEU A 48 -19.39 -1.78 -4.05
CA LEU A 48 -18.56 -2.94 -4.42
C LEU A 48 -17.81 -3.47 -3.19
N LEU A 49 -17.67 -4.80 -3.11
CA LEU A 49 -16.92 -5.48 -2.06
C LEU A 49 -15.84 -6.36 -2.68
N ALA A 50 -14.64 -6.31 -2.11
CA ALA A 50 -13.53 -7.18 -2.49
C ALA A 50 -12.83 -7.75 -1.26
N TYR A 51 -12.42 -9.02 -1.35
CA TYR A 51 -11.47 -9.68 -0.46
C TYR A 51 -10.29 -10.19 -1.28
N ASN A 52 -9.09 -9.90 -0.83
CA ASN A 52 -7.85 -10.30 -1.50
C ASN A 52 -7.13 -11.46 -0.80
N TYR A 53 -7.84 -12.32 -0.10
CA TYR A 53 -7.28 -13.39 0.74
C TYR A 53 -6.82 -14.58 -0.12
N LEU A 54 -5.70 -14.43 -0.83
CA LEU A 54 -5.13 -15.48 -1.66
C LEU A 54 -4.52 -16.63 -0.86
N SER A 55 -3.99 -16.34 0.32
CA SER A 55 -3.32 -17.31 1.21
C SER A 55 -3.97 -17.40 2.59
N GLY A 56 -5.24 -17.04 2.71
CA GLY A 56 -5.89 -16.84 3.99
C GLY A 56 -5.53 -15.52 4.65
N GLU A 57 -6.11 -15.25 5.82
CA GLU A 57 -5.87 -14.03 6.59
C GLU A 57 -6.09 -14.27 8.08
N HIS A 58 -5.02 -14.31 8.84
CA HIS A 58 -5.05 -14.67 10.25
C HIS A 58 -5.89 -13.72 11.11
N ILE A 59 -5.82 -12.41 10.85
CA ILE A 59 -6.54 -11.41 11.65
C ILE A 59 -8.07 -11.56 11.53
N THR A 60 -8.56 -12.20 10.46
CA THR A 60 -9.97 -12.49 10.24
C THR A 60 -10.34 -13.96 10.47
N GLY A 61 -9.39 -14.78 10.93
CA GLY A 61 -9.61 -16.19 11.23
C GLY A 61 -9.80 -17.09 10.01
N LEU A 62 -9.39 -16.64 8.82
CA LEU A 62 -9.46 -17.44 7.59
C LEU A 62 -8.11 -18.10 7.33
N GLU A 63 -8.10 -19.44 7.38
CA GLU A 63 -6.86 -20.23 7.19
C GLU A 63 -6.57 -20.50 5.72
N GLU A 64 -7.59 -20.52 4.86
CA GLU A 64 -7.45 -20.80 3.43
C GLU A 64 -7.74 -19.58 2.56
N GLY A 65 -7.13 -19.53 1.37
CA GLY A 65 -7.37 -18.49 0.39
C GLY A 65 -8.81 -18.50 -0.15
N ARG A 66 -9.45 -17.33 -0.16
CA ARG A 66 -10.79 -17.09 -0.69
C ARG A 66 -10.88 -15.69 -1.27
N PRO A 67 -10.18 -15.36 -2.35
CA PRO A 67 -10.37 -14.07 -3.00
C PRO A 67 -11.79 -13.98 -3.53
N LEU A 68 -12.45 -12.85 -3.31
CA LEU A 68 -13.84 -12.62 -3.69
C LEU A 68 -13.99 -11.20 -4.20
N PHE A 69 -14.75 -11.05 -5.27
CA PHE A 69 -15.33 -9.79 -5.69
C PHE A 69 -16.85 -9.94 -5.78
N ALA A 70 -17.58 -9.05 -5.12
CA ALA A 70 -19.03 -9.08 -5.10
C ALA A 70 -19.62 -7.69 -5.36
N ARG A 71 -20.79 -7.66 -5.98
CA ARG A 71 -21.57 -6.45 -6.18
C ARG A 71 -23.06 -6.72 -6.10
N LEU A 72 -23.82 -5.74 -5.65
CA LEU A 72 -25.28 -5.75 -5.74
C LEU A 72 -25.70 -5.32 -7.16
N PRO A 73 -26.95 -5.67 -7.57
CA PRO A 73 -27.45 -5.28 -8.90
C PRO A 73 -27.45 -3.76 -9.18
N ASP A 74 -27.63 -2.97 -8.14
CA ASP A 74 -27.68 -1.50 -8.16
C ASP A 74 -26.34 -0.83 -7.83
N ALA A 75 -25.28 -1.61 -7.62
CA ALA A 75 -23.95 -1.07 -7.35
C ALA A 75 -23.44 -0.24 -8.53
N LYS A 76 -22.78 0.88 -8.24
CA LYS A 76 -22.16 1.75 -9.23
C LYS A 76 -20.85 1.14 -9.73
N PHE A 77 -20.98 0.21 -10.68
CA PHE A 77 -19.85 -0.57 -11.21
C PHE A 77 -19.06 0.23 -12.26
N THR A 78 -18.05 0.96 -11.81
CA THR A 78 -17.13 1.73 -12.64
C THR A 78 -15.69 1.27 -12.39
N LEU A 79 -14.78 1.55 -13.33
CA LEU A 79 -13.35 1.25 -13.16
C LEU A 79 -12.78 1.95 -11.91
N ALA A 80 -13.20 3.18 -11.62
CA ALA A 80 -12.77 3.92 -10.45
C ALA A 80 -13.17 3.22 -9.14
N ASN A 81 -14.44 2.82 -9.04
CA ASN A 81 -14.96 2.10 -7.85
C ASN A 81 -14.35 0.71 -7.72
N PHE A 82 -14.19 0.00 -8.84
CA PHE A 82 -13.55 -1.31 -8.87
C PHE A 82 -12.11 -1.24 -8.33
N MET A 83 -11.28 -0.38 -8.88
CA MET A 83 -9.90 -0.23 -8.43
C MET A 83 -9.80 0.27 -7.00
N ARG A 84 -10.70 1.17 -6.59
CA ARG A 84 -10.76 1.63 -5.19
C ARG A 84 -11.11 0.50 -4.24
N ALA A 85 -12.08 -0.36 -4.57
CA ALA A 85 -12.46 -1.50 -3.74
C ALA A 85 -11.28 -2.46 -3.52
N HIS A 86 -10.53 -2.78 -4.57
CA HIS A 86 -9.35 -3.65 -4.46
C HIS A 86 -8.19 -3.00 -3.71
N LEU A 87 -7.94 -1.70 -3.88
CA LEU A 87 -6.94 -0.97 -3.09
C LEU A 87 -7.34 -0.87 -1.62
N CYS A 88 -8.62 -0.64 -1.32
CA CYS A 88 -9.12 -0.67 0.06
C CYS A 88 -9.01 -2.07 0.68
N ALA A 89 -9.33 -3.13 -0.06
CA ALA A 89 -9.17 -4.51 0.40
C ALA A 89 -7.70 -4.83 0.73
N ALA A 90 -6.75 -4.33 -0.07
CA ALA A 90 -5.33 -4.51 0.19
C ALA A 90 -4.84 -3.86 1.50
N LEU A 91 -5.57 -2.87 2.02
CA LEU A 91 -5.24 -2.14 3.25
C LEU A 91 -6.13 -2.53 4.44
N ALA A 92 -7.21 -3.28 4.21
CA ALA A 92 -8.24 -3.56 5.22
C ALA A 92 -7.69 -4.31 6.44
N THR A 93 -6.88 -5.34 6.24
CA THR A 93 -6.31 -6.12 7.33
C THR A 93 -5.25 -5.35 8.12
N LEU A 94 -4.49 -4.49 7.46
CA LEU A 94 -3.61 -3.54 8.14
C LEU A 94 -4.41 -2.59 9.05
N LYS A 95 -5.54 -2.07 8.54
CA LYS A 95 -6.43 -1.23 9.34
C LYS A 95 -6.93 -1.95 10.60
N LEU A 96 -7.37 -3.21 10.50
CA LEU A 96 -7.80 -4.01 11.65
C LEU A 96 -6.69 -4.16 12.69
N GLY A 97 -5.46 -4.48 12.25
CA GLY A 97 -4.30 -4.55 13.14
C GLY A 97 -3.96 -3.20 13.79
N MET A 98 -4.07 -2.11 13.03
CA MET A 98 -3.84 -0.77 13.56
C MET A 98 -4.90 -0.33 14.57
N GLU A 99 -6.15 -0.79 14.45
CA GLU A 99 -7.21 -0.51 15.43
C GLU A 99 -6.90 -1.13 16.79
N ILE A 100 -6.33 -2.32 16.81
CA ILE A 100 -5.83 -2.94 18.06
C ILE A 100 -4.71 -2.07 18.66
N LEU A 101 -3.71 -1.74 17.86
CA LEU A 101 -2.54 -0.97 18.31
C LEU A 101 -2.91 0.42 18.84
N LEU A 102 -3.75 1.14 18.12
CA LEU A 102 -4.13 2.51 18.47
C LEU A 102 -5.27 2.58 19.49
N GLY A 103 -6.23 1.64 19.44
CA GLY A 103 -7.43 1.64 20.27
C GLY A 103 -7.27 0.87 21.57
N GLU A 104 -6.77 -0.36 21.51
CA GLU A 104 -6.65 -1.23 22.69
C GLU A 104 -5.33 -1.00 23.42
N GLU A 105 -4.22 -0.96 22.71
CA GLU A 105 -2.88 -0.75 23.29
C GLU A 105 -2.55 0.74 23.52
N ASN A 106 -3.38 1.65 23.03
CA ASN A 106 -3.23 3.10 23.18
C ASN A 106 -1.88 3.65 22.72
N VAL A 107 -1.26 3.04 21.73
CA VAL A 107 0.00 3.51 21.15
C VAL A 107 -0.24 4.81 20.39
N LYS A 108 0.55 5.83 20.67
CA LYS A 108 0.50 7.09 19.93
C LYS A 108 1.47 7.03 18.77
N ILE A 109 0.96 7.29 17.59
CA ILE A 109 1.75 7.32 16.35
C ILE A 109 1.57 8.68 15.70
N ASP A 110 2.66 9.44 15.60
CA ASP A 110 2.65 10.77 14.97
C ASP A 110 2.61 10.66 13.44
N ARG A 111 3.27 9.63 12.89
CA ARG A 111 3.42 9.44 11.45
C ARG A 111 3.82 8.01 11.10
N ILE A 112 3.39 7.54 9.95
CA ILE A 112 3.78 6.25 9.36
C ILE A 112 4.55 6.48 8.07
N PHE A 113 5.59 5.69 7.82
CA PHE A 113 6.30 5.68 6.55
C PHE A 113 5.85 4.51 5.68
N GLY A 114 5.35 4.84 4.49
CA GLY A 114 4.93 3.87 3.48
C GLY A 114 6.09 3.44 2.58
N HIS A 115 6.28 2.13 2.42
CA HIS A 115 7.28 1.53 1.54
C HIS A 115 6.69 0.42 0.69
N GLY A 116 7.30 0.16 -0.46
CA GLY A 116 6.93 -0.94 -1.36
C GLY A 116 6.09 -0.53 -2.55
N GLY A 117 5.70 -1.53 -3.36
CA GLY A 117 5.08 -1.33 -4.67
C GLY A 117 3.78 -0.51 -4.66
N LEU A 118 2.98 -0.61 -3.60
CA LEU A 118 1.75 0.17 -3.45
C LEU A 118 2.00 1.69 -3.45
N PHE A 119 3.18 2.12 -3.00
CA PHE A 119 3.57 3.54 -2.89
C PHE A 119 4.33 4.06 -4.11
N LYS A 120 4.62 3.21 -5.11
CA LYS A 120 5.26 3.64 -6.37
C LYS A 120 4.37 4.62 -7.16
N THR A 121 3.06 4.43 -7.14
CA THR A 121 2.13 5.39 -7.73
C THR A 121 1.90 6.53 -6.75
N LYS A 122 2.51 7.68 -7.06
CA LYS A 122 2.52 8.85 -6.20
C LYS A 122 1.12 9.23 -5.69
N GLY A 123 0.99 9.37 -4.39
CA GLY A 123 -0.19 9.88 -3.70
C GLY A 123 -1.36 8.89 -3.58
N VAL A 124 -1.36 7.73 -4.23
CA VAL A 124 -2.52 6.81 -4.21
C VAL A 124 -2.52 5.96 -2.94
N GLY A 125 -1.57 5.04 -2.81
CA GLY A 125 -1.47 4.18 -1.62
C GLY A 125 -1.36 5.01 -0.33
N GLN A 126 -0.62 6.10 -0.40
CA GLN A 126 -0.43 7.04 0.70
C GLN A 126 -1.76 7.63 1.22
N ARG A 127 -2.57 8.21 0.32
CA ARG A 127 -3.87 8.81 0.69
C ARG A 127 -4.87 7.78 1.19
N LEU A 128 -4.93 6.62 0.54
CA LEU A 128 -5.84 5.56 0.96
C LEU A 128 -5.45 5.01 2.33
N LEU A 129 -4.16 4.81 2.58
CA LEU A 129 -3.67 4.36 3.88
C LEU A 129 -3.93 5.41 4.96
N ALA A 130 -3.55 6.68 4.74
CA ALA A 130 -3.78 7.75 5.70
C ALA A 130 -5.26 7.88 6.06
N ALA A 131 -6.16 7.79 5.07
CA ALA A 131 -7.60 7.80 5.30
C ALA A 131 -8.10 6.58 6.09
N ALA A 132 -7.54 5.38 5.84
CA ALA A 132 -7.95 4.15 6.52
C ALA A 132 -7.58 4.14 8.01
N ILE A 133 -6.35 4.57 8.33
CA ILE A 133 -5.79 4.51 9.69
C ILE A 133 -5.87 5.85 10.45
N ARG A 134 -6.33 6.93 9.79
CA ARG A 134 -6.44 8.29 10.35
C ARG A 134 -5.14 8.80 10.97
N THR A 135 -4.03 8.48 10.33
CA THR A 135 -2.68 8.85 10.75
C THR A 135 -1.92 9.38 9.53
N PRO A 136 -1.13 10.45 9.67
CA PRO A 136 -0.32 10.96 8.57
C PRO A 136 0.61 9.88 8.01
N VAL A 137 0.67 9.78 6.68
CA VAL A 137 1.55 8.83 5.99
C VAL A 137 2.54 9.60 5.14
N SER A 138 3.82 9.32 5.34
CA SER A 138 4.92 9.86 4.56
C SER A 138 5.50 8.80 3.63
N VAL A 139 5.91 9.23 2.46
CA VAL A 139 6.59 8.39 1.47
C VAL A 139 7.89 9.07 1.08
N LEU A 140 9.00 8.38 1.24
CA LEU A 140 10.32 8.85 0.83
C LEU A 140 10.56 8.54 -0.65
N GLU A 141 11.49 9.23 -1.29
CA GLU A 141 11.89 8.94 -2.68
C GLU A 141 12.41 7.50 -2.86
N THR A 142 13.02 6.94 -1.81
CA THR A 142 13.52 5.56 -1.75
C THR A 142 12.44 4.51 -1.44
N ALA A 143 11.18 4.89 -1.31
CA ALA A 143 10.09 4.03 -0.83
C ALA A 143 9.87 2.77 -1.68
N SER A 144 10.22 2.79 -2.97
CA SER A 144 10.05 1.63 -3.84
C SER A 144 10.92 0.42 -3.48
N GLU A 145 12.06 0.66 -2.85
CA GLU A 145 13.09 -0.34 -2.53
C GLU A 145 13.39 -0.42 -1.02
N GLY A 146 12.44 -0.04 -0.19
CA GLY A 146 12.61 0.15 1.26
C GLY A 146 13.21 -1.05 1.99
N GLY A 147 12.85 -2.29 1.62
CA GLY A 147 13.42 -3.49 2.24
C GLY A 147 14.91 -3.66 1.95
N ALA A 148 15.30 -3.63 0.70
CA ALA A 148 16.70 -3.77 0.28
C ALA A 148 17.56 -2.61 0.83
N TRP A 149 17.04 -1.40 0.77
CA TRP A 149 17.69 -0.21 1.30
C TRP A 149 17.85 -0.28 2.81
N GLY A 150 16.83 -0.69 3.56
CA GLY A 150 16.91 -0.86 5.01
C GLY A 150 17.98 -1.87 5.45
N ILE A 151 18.08 -3.01 4.77
CA ILE A 151 19.14 -4.00 5.03
C ILE A 151 20.53 -3.41 4.72
N ALA A 152 20.67 -2.66 3.62
CA ALA A 152 21.93 -2.01 3.30
C ALA A 152 22.34 -0.97 4.35
N LEU A 153 21.37 -0.22 4.91
CA LEU A 153 21.63 0.72 6.00
C LEU A 153 22.10 0.03 7.29
N LEU A 154 21.46 -1.09 7.66
CA LEU A 154 21.89 -1.88 8.82
C LEU A 154 23.32 -2.43 8.63
N ALA A 155 23.62 -2.93 7.45
CA ALA A 155 24.98 -3.39 7.11
C ALA A 155 26.01 -2.24 7.18
N ALA A 156 25.65 -1.08 6.64
CA ALA A 156 26.50 0.12 6.69
C ALA A 156 26.71 0.63 8.11
N TYR A 157 25.66 0.62 8.94
CA TYR A 157 25.77 0.94 10.36
C TYR A 157 26.73 -0.02 11.07
N GLY A 158 26.56 -1.34 10.89
CA GLY A 158 27.45 -2.34 11.49
C GLY A 158 28.91 -2.14 11.15
N ALA A 159 29.21 -1.72 9.89
CA ALA A 159 30.56 -1.55 9.39
C ALA A 159 31.19 -0.17 9.68
N ARG A 160 30.39 0.89 9.88
CA ARG A 160 30.84 2.29 9.84
C ARG A 160 30.42 3.12 11.05
N ARG A 161 29.70 2.55 12.03
CA ARG A 161 29.30 3.28 13.24
C ARG A 161 30.52 3.75 14.03
N ALA A 162 30.43 4.93 14.60
CA ALA A 162 31.42 5.40 15.57
C ALA A 162 31.29 4.65 16.91
N PRO A 163 32.35 4.56 17.72
CA PRO A 163 32.25 3.98 19.06
C PRO A 163 31.16 4.68 19.88
N GLY A 164 30.17 3.93 20.38
CA GLY A 164 29.05 4.45 21.16
C GLY A 164 27.90 5.07 20.34
N GLU A 165 28.01 5.16 19.03
CA GLU A 165 26.92 5.66 18.17
C GLU A 165 25.76 4.67 18.14
N THR A 166 24.55 5.14 18.50
CA THR A 166 23.32 4.32 18.38
C THR A 166 22.83 4.27 16.96
N LEU A 167 22.00 3.26 16.64
CA LEU A 167 21.37 3.16 15.30
C LEU A 167 20.50 4.39 15.03
N GLU A 168 19.75 4.85 16.02
CA GLU A 168 18.90 6.05 15.91
C GLU A 168 19.72 7.27 15.52
N ALA A 169 20.80 7.57 16.28
CA ALA A 169 21.67 8.70 15.98
C ALA A 169 22.28 8.59 14.57
N TYR A 170 22.75 7.40 14.18
CA TYR A 170 23.26 7.14 12.84
C TYR A 170 22.23 7.41 11.75
N LEU A 171 20.98 6.97 11.94
CA LEU A 171 19.91 7.17 10.98
C LEU A 171 19.50 8.64 10.91
N ASP A 172 19.28 9.29 12.04
CA ASP A 172 18.79 10.66 12.10
C ASP A 172 19.82 11.68 11.60
N GLU A 173 21.07 11.53 12.01
CA GLU A 173 22.11 12.53 11.72
C GLU A 173 22.79 12.32 10.35
N ARG A 174 22.90 11.06 9.87
CA ARG A 174 23.66 10.76 8.66
C ARG A 174 22.80 10.35 7.47
N ILE A 175 21.67 9.71 7.71
CA ILE A 175 20.87 9.13 6.63
C ILE A 175 19.63 9.99 6.32
N PHE A 176 18.88 10.35 7.34
CA PHE A 176 17.63 11.09 7.18
C PHE A 176 17.78 12.60 7.44
N ALA A 177 18.97 13.07 7.79
CA ALA A 177 19.22 14.49 7.98
C ALA A 177 18.82 15.28 6.71
N GLY A 178 17.83 16.14 6.83
CA GLY A 178 17.33 16.97 5.73
C GLY A 178 16.47 16.26 4.68
N GLN A 179 16.13 14.98 4.87
CA GLN A 179 15.20 14.29 4.00
C GLN A 179 13.75 14.60 4.43
N ALA A 180 13.06 15.40 3.61
CA ALA A 180 11.62 15.61 3.75
C ALA A 180 10.89 14.61 2.84
N GLY A 181 10.15 13.68 3.44
CA GLY A 181 9.19 12.87 2.70
C GLY A 181 7.92 13.68 2.38
N GLU A 182 7.23 13.35 1.29
CA GLU A 182 5.88 13.87 1.05
C GLU A 182 4.92 13.24 2.06
N THR A 183 4.19 14.07 2.80
CA THR A 183 3.23 13.62 3.84
C THR A 183 1.81 14.01 3.45
N VAL A 184 0.86 13.12 3.63
CA VAL A 184 -0.58 13.36 3.51
C VAL A 184 -1.31 12.86 4.74
#